data_07c9e917f5786706da2bfce37a8e2541
#
_entry.id   07c9e917f5786706da2bfce37a8e2541
#
_cell.length_a   1.000
_cell.length_b   1.000
_cell.length_c   1.000
_cell.angle_alpha   90.00
_cell.angle_beta   90.00
_cell.angle_gamma   90.00
#
_symmetry.space_group_name_H-M   'P 1'
#
loop_
_entity.id
_entity.type
_entity.pdbx_description
1 polymer ?
#
loop_
_entity_poly.entity_id
_entity_poly.type
_entity_poly.pdbx_seq_one_letter_code
_entity_poly.pdbx_strand_id
1 'polypeptide(L)'
;ERGVNKLSYLLTIVMLVLVLIIFAANIYFRRPVLDSLIFSIALAVGLTPQLLPAIININLSKGSQAMAKRGVIVRRLEAIENFGSIDILCTDKTGTLTEGAVTLSSALDVQGKESEDVLRSAVLNAGLQAGMVNQLDEAILKKESLPESGIEKLDEIPYDFIRKRLSVLVREGDEISLIMKGSVKDVLAVCNQARMDQQTVPLTPELIHQIEEKMAEWNSEGNRVLGVAVKSVREHTHNLTKEDETDMVFIGFLLFFDQPKADAIQTIVDLSELGINLKIITGDNVNAAKFIANAVGMKKVSAVTGSELNNMTDEALWHIAEKSNVFAEVNPNQKERIILALKKNGHVVGYMGDGINDAPSLHSADVGISVDNAVDVAKQAADFVLMKKDLTVSKDGIIEGRKTFANTLKYVFMAVSANFGNMFSMAIASLFLSFLPMLPKQLLLINTLTDLPEMTIATDNVDPIYISRPHRWNITFIRRFMLVFGTLSSLFDITTFVILLGIFKADEQLFHSGWFVESIISAILVVLVLRTQQPIGKNHPSVTMLLVTILVAVIAIYLPYSPIAGILGFIPIPWTAMLGIFVIAIVYFFAAEYTKRRFYQKYQP
;
A
#
# COMPACT_ATOMS: atom_id res chain seq x y z
N GLU A 1 -2.34 13.08 -5.92
CA GLU A 1 -2.21 14.50 -6.33
C GLU A 1 -2.23 14.69 -7.85
N ARG A 2 -1.37 14.02 -8.65
CA ARG A 2 -1.32 14.23 -10.12
C ARG A 2 -2.65 13.94 -10.82
N GLY A 3 -3.42 12.94 -10.38
CA GLY A 3 -4.72 12.59 -10.93
C GLY A 3 -5.77 13.67 -10.63
N VAL A 4 -5.86 14.10 -9.38
CA VAL A 4 -6.77 15.17 -8.92
C VAL A 4 -6.47 16.49 -9.63
N ASN A 5 -5.20 16.88 -9.73
CA ASN A 5 -4.78 18.10 -10.42
C ASN A 5 -5.18 18.09 -11.92
N LYS A 6 -5.01 16.96 -12.61
CA LYS A 6 -5.43 16.81 -14.02
C LYS A 6 -6.94 16.90 -14.17
N LEU A 7 -7.70 16.30 -13.23
CA LEU A 7 -9.16 16.39 -13.22
C LEU A 7 -9.61 17.83 -12.98
N SER A 8 -9.08 18.51 -11.97
CA SER A 8 -9.40 19.90 -11.65
C SER A 8 -9.12 20.83 -12.83
N TYR A 9 -7.99 20.64 -13.52
CA TYR A 9 -7.67 21.40 -14.72
C TYR A 9 -8.68 21.18 -15.86
N LEU A 10 -9.07 19.92 -16.11
CA LEU A 10 -10.11 19.59 -17.11
C LEU A 10 -11.43 20.29 -16.78
N LEU A 11 -11.90 20.20 -15.53
CA LEU A 11 -13.15 20.81 -15.10
C LEU A 11 -13.09 22.32 -15.19
N THR A 12 -11.97 22.96 -14.82
CA THR A 12 -11.79 24.41 -14.91
C THR A 12 -11.89 24.89 -16.37
N ILE A 13 -11.30 24.19 -17.33
CA ILE A 13 -11.41 24.56 -18.76
C ILE A 13 -12.86 24.44 -19.24
N VAL A 14 -13.53 23.32 -18.95
CA VAL A 14 -14.93 23.11 -19.36
C VAL A 14 -15.82 24.19 -18.77
N MET A 15 -15.66 24.48 -17.48
CA MET A 15 -16.37 25.54 -16.79
C MET A 15 -16.18 26.90 -17.45
N LEU A 16 -14.91 27.30 -17.67
CA LEU A 16 -14.59 28.62 -18.24
C LEU A 16 -15.26 28.80 -19.61
N VAL A 17 -15.17 27.79 -20.47
CA VAL A 17 -15.77 27.81 -21.81
C VAL A 17 -17.29 27.96 -21.72
N LEU A 18 -17.96 27.18 -20.88
CA LEU A 18 -19.41 27.22 -20.74
C LEU A 18 -19.91 28.53 -20.13
N VAL A 19 -19.24 29.06 -19.11
CA VAL A 19 -19.56 30.35 -18.49
C VAL A 19 -19.45 31.48 -19.49
N LEU A 20 -18.40 31.53 -20.33
CA LEU A 20 -18.25 32.51 -21.39
C LEU A 20 -19.35 32.42 -22.45
N ILE A 21 -19.74 31.20 -22.86
CA ILE A 21 -20.84 30.96 -23.79
C ILE A 21 -22.16 31.49 -23.21
N ILE A 22 -22.47 31.17 -21.96
CA ILE A 22 -23.70 31.60 -21.29
C ILE A 22 -23.72 33.09 -21.10
N PHE A 23 -22.62 33.70 -20.66
CA PHE A 23 -22.51 35.14 -20.54
C PHE A 23 -22.74 35.85 -21.89
N ALA A 24 -22.07 35.39 -22.94
CA ALA A 24 -22.25 35.94 -24.30
C ALA A 24 -23.67 35.78 -24.82
N ALA A 25 -24.31 34.62 -24.58
CA ALA A 25 -25.70 34.37 -24.93
C ALA A 25 -26.66 35.33 -24.21
N ASN A 26 -26.47 35.52 -22.91
CA ASN A 26 -27.31 36.43 -22.11
C ASN A 26 -27.19 37.88 -22.62
N ILE A 27 -25.98 38.35 -22.98
CA ILE A 27 -25.76 39.68 -23.57
C ILE A 27 -26.45 39.78 -24.95
N TYR A 28 -26.29 38.74 -25.79
CA TYR A 28 -26.93 38.70 -27.11
C TYR A 28 -28.45 38.84 -27.03
N PHE A 29 -29.07 38.18 -26.04
CA PHE A 29 -30.50 38.29 -25.78
C PHE A 29 -30.92 39.56 -25.00
N ARG A 30 -30.03 40.55 -24.89
CA ARG A 30 -30.24 41.86 -24.24
C ARG A 30 -30.71 41.79 -22.79
N ARG A 31 -30.30 40.77 -22.05
CA ARG A 31 -30.52 40.67 -20.59
C ARG A 31 -29.67 41.72 -19.87
N PRO A 32 -30.07 42.15 -18.65
CA PRO A 32 -29.25 43.06 -17.85
C PRO A 32 -27.81 42.51 -17.66
N VAL A 33 -26.83 43.33 -17.98
CA VAL A 33 -25.40 42.89 -17.95
C VAL A 33 -25.01 42.43 -16.55
N LEU A 34 -25.42 43.16 -15.51
CA LEU A 34 -25.08 42.87 -14.13
C LEU A 34 -25.69 41.51 -13.69
N ASP A 35 -26.95 41.27 -13.98
CA ASP A 35 -27.64 40.01 -13.63
C ASP A 35 -27.02 38.85 -14.41
N SER A 36 -26.68 39.04 -15.66
CA SER A 36 -26.00 38.05 -16.51
C SER A 36 -24.61 37.71 -15.98
N LEU A 37 -23.86 38.70 -15.47
CA LEU A 37 -22.57 38.52 -14.87
C LEU A 37 -22.67 37.77 -13.56
N ILE A 38 -23.59 38.19 -12.64
CA ILE A 38 -23.80 37.53 -11.36
C ILE A 38 -24.23 36.07 -11.57
N PHE A 39 -25.15 35.83 -12.51
CA PHE A 39 -25.58 34.48 -12.85
C PHE A 39 -24.43 33.62 -13.36
N SER A 40 -23.62 34.16 -14.29
CA SER A 40 -22.48 33.43 -14.85
C SER A 40 -21.41 33.13 -13.80
N ILE A 41 -21.15 34.05 -12.87
CA ILE A 41 -20.25 33.83 -11.73
C ILE A 41 -20.85 32.78 -10.76
N ALA A 42 -22.13 32.89 -10.42
CA ALA A 42 -22.80 31.91 -9.55
C ALA A 42 -22.77 30.50 -10.15
N LEU A 43 -22.94 30.41 -11.46
CA LEU A 43 -22.80 29.17 -12.21
C LEU A 43 -21.37 28.63 -12.14
N ALA A 44 -20.35 29.46 -12.38
CA ALA A 44 -18.96 29.08 -12.27
C ALA A 44 -18.61 28.52 -10.88
N VAL A 45 -19.10 29.20 -9.83
CA VAL A 45 -18.90 28.78 -8.44
C VAL A 45 -19.63 27.46 -8.17
N GLY A 46 -20.88 27.30 -8.65
CA GLY A 46 -21.67 26.09 -8.43
C GLY A 46 -21.17 24.85 -9.17
N LEU A 47 -20.32 25.02 -10.17
CA LEU A 47 -19.82 23.95 -11.02
C LEU A 47 -18.43 23.43 -10.61
N THR A 48 -17.73 24.21 -9.82
CA THR A 48 -16.48 23.71 -9.22
C THR A 48 -16.85 22.77 -8.08
N PRO A 49 -16.33 21.54 -8.05
CA PRO A 49 -16.57 20.63 -6.94
C PRO A 49 -15.83 21.15 -5.70
N GLN A 50 -16.43 22.16 -5.05
CA GLN A 50 -15.82 22.90 -3.93
C GLN A 50 -15.52 21.99 -2.74
N LEU A 51 -16.32 20.96 -2.53
CA LEU A 51 -16.13 19.99 -1.46
C LEU A 51 -15.17 18.84 -1.82
N LEU A 52 -14.65 18.76 -3.05
CA LEU A 52 -13.73 17.69 -3.44
C LEU A 52 -12.55 17.52 -2.47
N PRO A 53 -11.81 18.57 -2.10
CA PRO A 53 -10.72 18.40 -1.11
C PRO A 53 -11.23 17.97 0.26
N ALA A 54 -12.36 18.49 0.71
CA ALA A 54 -12.96 18.14 2.00
C ALA A 54 -13.39 16.67 2.03
N ILE A 55 -14.07 16.20 0.98
CA ILE A 55 -14.55 14.81 0.89
C ILE A 55 -13.39 13.83 0.75
N ILE A 56 -12.35 14.17 -0.03
CA ILE A 56 -11.11 13.37 -0.08
C ILE A 56 -10.52 13.25 1.33
N ASN A 57 -10.40 14.34 2.07
CA ASN A 57 -9.85 14.32 3.43
C ASN A 57 -10.73 13.50 4.40
N ILE A 58 -12.05 13.57 4.29
CA ILE A 58 -12.99 12.73 5.07
C ILE A 58 -12.78 11.25 4.74
N ASN A 59 -12.67 10.90 3.44
CA ASN A 59 -12.42 9.53 2.99
C ASN A 59 -11.08 9.02 3.52
N LEU A 60 -10.00 9.79 3.38
CA LEU A 60 -8.67 9.43 3.86
C LEU A 60 -8.65 9.27 5.38
N SER A 61 -9.32 10.18 6.12
CA SER A 61 -9.42 10.09 7.58
C SER A 61 -10.15 8.83 8.03
N LYS A 62 -11.28 8.50 7.38
CA LYS A 62 -12.02 7.26 7.66
C LYS A 62 -11.22 6.01 7.25
N GLY A 63 -10.54 6.05 6.11
CA GLY A 63 -9.62 5.00 5.69
C GLY A 63 -8.50 4.78 6.70
N SER A 64 -7.87 5.84 7.18
CA SER A 64 -6.84 5.79 8.22
C SER A 64 -7.37 5.15 9.52
N GLN A 65 -8.58 5.52 9.96
CA GLN A 65 -9.19 4.89 11.14
C GLN A 65 -9.49 3.40 10.94
N ALA A 66 -9.93 3.00 9.75
CA ALA A 66 -10.16 1.60 9.41
C ALA A 66 -8.86 0.80 9.38
N MET A 67 -7.79 1.37 8.80
CA MET A 67 -6.44 0.81 8.79
C MET A 67 -5.87 0.65 10.20
N ALA A 68 -6.03 1.66 11.07
CA ALA A 68 -5.57 1.60 12.45
C ALA A 68 -6.20 0.44 13.23
N LYS A 69 -7.48 0.15 13.02
CA LYS A 69 -8.17 -1.03 13.60
C LYS A 69 -7.60 -2.37 13.10
N ARG A 70 -6.92 -2.37 11.96
CA ARG A 70 -6.23 -3.53 11.37
C ARG A 70 -4.73 -3.57 11.71
N GLY A 71 -4.27 -2.67 12.58
CA GLY A 71 -2.87 -2.60 12.98
C GLY A 71 -1.96 -1.86 12.00
N VAL A 72 -2.50 -1.00 11.14
CA VAL A 72 -1.75 -0.17 10.20
C VAL A 72 -1.88 1.29 10.61
N ILE A 73 -0.82 1.89 11.09
CA ILE A 73 -0.75 3.31 11.44
C ILE A 73 -0.37 4.13 10.20
N VAL A 74 -1.23 5.05 9.82
CA VAL A 74 -1.01 5.95 8.68
C VAL A 74 -0.28 7.19 9.16
N ARG A 75 0.89 7.48 8.62
CA ARG A 75 1.66 8.69 8.90
C ARG A 75 1.40 9.80 7.89
N ARG A 76 1.18 9.43 6.62
CA ARG A 76 0.83 10.34 5.53
C ARG A 76 -0.49 9.91 4.90
N LEU A 77 -1.54 10.69 5.12
CA LEU A 77 -2.88 10.35 4.64
C LEU A 77 -2.94 10.20 3.12
N GLU A 78 -2.20 11.02 2.40
CA GLU A 78 -2.14 11.03 0.94
C GLU A 78 -1.57 9.72 0.35
N ALA A 79 -0.78 8.98 1.13
CA ALA A 79 -0.22 7.69 0.71
C ALA A 79 -1.26 6.55 0.70
N ILE A 80 -2.45 6.74 1.32
CA ILE A 80 -3.50 5.70 1.37
C ILE A 80 -3.95 5.28 -0.03
N GLU A 81 -4.08 6.22 -0.96
CA GLU A 81 -4.46 5.93 -2.35
C GLU A 81 -3.39 5.09 -3.05
N ASN A 82 -2.12 5.43 -2.87
CA ASN A 82 -1.00 4.65 -3.41
C ASN A 82 -0.94 3.27 -2.78
N PHE A 83 -1.22 3.14 -1.47
CA PHE A 83 -1.25 1.86 -0.78
C PHE A 83 -2.27 0.90 -1.39
N GLY A 84 -3.48 1.41 -1.70
CA GLY A 84 -4.49 0.64 -2.43
C GLY A 84 -4.11 0.28 -3.88
N SER A 85 -3.21 1.04 -4.48
CA SER A 85 -2.79 0.89 -5.89
C SER A 85 -1.53 0.05 -6.08
N ILE A 86 -0.91 -0.46 -4.99
CA ILE A 86 0.28 -1.32 -5.06
C ILE A 86 0.01 -2.53 -5.94
N ASP A 87 0.91 -2.78 -6.90
CA ASP A 87 0.97 -3.99 -7.74
C ASP A 87 2.28 -4.78 -7.55
N ILE A 88 3.31 -4.15 -6.96
CA ILE A 88 4.54 -4.83 -6.51
C ILE A 88 4.78 -4.49 -5.04
N LEU A 89 4.96 -5.51 -4.20
CA LEU A 89 5.40 -5.37 -2.82
C LEU A 89 6.81 -5.94 -2.69
N CYS A 90 7.77 -5.07 -2.39
CA CYS A 90 9.14 -5.44 -2.08
C CYS A 90 9.30 -5.58 -0.56
N THR A 91 9.96 -6.65 -0.11
CA THR A 91 10.21 -6.88 1.31
C THR A 91 11.60 -7.43 1.54
N ASP A 92 12.17 -7.14 2.72
CA ASP A 92 13.33 -7.89 3.18
C ASP A 92 12.88 -9.31 3.61
N LYS A 93 13.80 -10.25 3.57
CA LYS A 93 13.57 -11.66 3.95
C LYS A 93 13.33 -11.80 5.46
N THR A 94 14.27 -11.25 6.26
CA THR A 94 14.41 -11.53 7.69
C THR A 94 13.32 -10.85 8.53
N GLY A 95 12.63 -11.65 9.37
CA GLY A 95 11.57 -11.19 10.25
C GLY A 95 10.27 -10.81 9.54
N THR A 96 10.22 -10.84 8.18
CA THR A 96 8.98 -10.61 7.40
C THR A 96 8.42 -11.92 6.86
N LEU A 97 9.21 -12.64 6.08
CA LEU A 97 8.87 -13.97 5.57
C LEU A 97 9.27 -15.08 6.54
N THR A 98 10.19 -14.76 7.45
CA THR A 98 10.71 -15.65 8.47
C THR A 98 10.37 -15.10 9.86
N GLU A 99 10.50 -15.93 10.88
CA GLU A 99 10.26 -15.53 12.28
C GLU A 99 11.22 -14.43 12.74
N GLY A 100 12.37 -14.27 12.07
CA GLY A 100 13.43 -13.32 12.41
C GLY A 100 14.19 -13.71 13.69
N ALA A 101 13.86 -14.85 14.27
CA ALA A 101 14.58 -15.46 15.37
C ALA A 101 15.44 -16.59 14.80
N VAL A 102 16.73 -16.33 14.70
CA VAL A 102 17.70 -17.35 14.29
C VAL A 102 17.75 -18.42 15.37
N THR A 103 17.60 -19.70 14.99
CA THR A 103 17.72 -20.85 15.91
C THR A 103 18.92 -21.69 15.54
N LEU A 104 19.64 -22.22 16.54
CA LEU A 104 20.66 -23.23 16.31
C LEU A 104 19.98 -24.57 16.03
N SER A 105 19.99 -25.00 14.76
CA SER A 105 19.40 -26.29 14.36
C SER A 105 20.26 -27.46 14.78
N SER A 106 21.57 -27.40 14.48
CA SER A 106 22.51 -28.49 14.79
C SER A 106 23.91 -27.97 15.07
N ALA A 107 24.65 -28.68 15.91
CA ALA A 107 26.09 -28.57 16.10
C ALA A 107 26.74 -29.88 15.61
N LEU A 108 27.54 -29.81 14.54
CA LEU A 108 28.01 -30.97 13.79
C LEU A 108 29.52 -31.04 13.82
N ASP A 109 30.05 -32.26 13.87
CA ASP A 109 31.48 -32.52 13.66
C ASP A 109 31.89 -32.31 12.18
N VAL A 110 33.17 -32.52 11.90
CA VAL A 110 33.75 -32.41 10.54
C VAL A 110 33.12 -33.39 9.55
N GLN A 111 32.57 -34.53 10.05
CA GLN A 111 31.89 -35.53 9.24
C GLN A 111 30.39 -35.22 9.03
N GLY A 112 29.85 -34.19 9.70
CA GLY A 112 28.43 -33.81 9.63
C GLY A 112 27.54 -34.61 10.58
N LYS A 113 28.09 -35.24 11.62
CA LYS A 113 27.32 -35.90 12.70
C LYS A 113 27.14 -34.94 13.86
N GLU A 114 26.05 -35.08 14.61
CA GLU A 114 25.85 -34.28 15.82
C GLU A 114 26.96 -34.50 16.84
N SER A 115 27.45 -33.39 17.43
CA SER A 115 28.60 -33.36 18.32
C SER A 115 28.33 -32.47 19.53
N GLU A 116 28.30 -33.09 20.71
CA GLU A 116 28.23 -32.39 21.99
C GLU A 116 29.47 -31.52 22.23
N ASP A 117 30.64 -31.93 21.75
CA ASP A 117 31.93 -31.23 21.90
C ASP A 117 31.89 -29.88 21.15
N VAL A 118 31.34 -29.87 19.94
CA VAL A 118 31.15 -28.65 19.16
C VAL A 118 30.12 -27.73 19.84
N LEU A 119 28.98 -28.27 20.31
CA LEU A 119 27.98 -27.51 21.02
C LEU A 119 28.54 -26.89 22.30
N ARG A 120 29.18 -27.68 23.15
CA ARG A 120 29.83 -27.21 24.38
C ARG A 120 30.86 -26.09 24.11
N SER A 121 31.74 -26.28 23.12
CA SER A 121 32.72 -25.25 22.73
C SER A 121 32.04 -23.97 22.28
N ALA A 122 30.93 -24.07 21.52
CA ALA A 122 30.15 -22.92 21.07
C ALA A 122 29.48 -22.20 22.24
N VAL A 123 28.90 -22.93 23.22
CA VAL A 123 28.28 -22.38 24.44
C VAL A 123 29.31 -21.62 25.27
N LEU A 124 30.48 -22.18 25.47
CA LEU A 124 31.59 -21.50 26.20
C LEU A 124 32.03 -20.21 25.50
N ASN A 125 32.21 -20.28 24.19
CA ASN A 125 32.58 -19.09 23.40
C ASN A 125 31.45 -18.02 23.43
N ALA A 126 30.19 -18.39 23.24
CA ALA A 126 29.04 -17.47 23.23
C ALA A 126 28.76 -16.85 24.60
N GLY A 127 28.87 -17.63 25.67
CA GLY A 127 28.52 -17.22 27.02
C GLY A 127 29.61 -16.44 27.77
N LEU A 128 30.87 -16.61 27.40
CA LEU A 128 32.00 -15.98 28.09
C LEU A 128 32.57 -14.76 27.36
N GLN A 129 32.14 -14.45 26.14
CA GLN A 129 32.56 -13.23 25.45
C GLN A 129 32.08 -11.99 26.20
N ALA A 130 32.85 -10.90 26.22
CA ALA A 130 32.48 -9.64 26.85
C ALA A 130 31.84 -8.64 25.88
N GLY A 131 31.75 -8.96 24.60
CA GLY A 131 31.10 -8.15 23.56
C GLY A 131 29.58 -8.13 23.66
N MET A 132 28.94 -7.39 22.75
CA MET A 132 27.47 -7.42 22.65
C MET A 132 27.01 -8.81 22.18
N VAL A 133 26.18 -9.46 22.96
CA VAL A 133 25.55 -10.73 22.60
C VAL A 133 24.72 -10.51 21.33
N ASN A 134 25.03 -11.25 20.29
CA ASN A 134 24.29 -11.19 19.02
C ASN A 134 23.26 -12.32 18.93
N GLN A 135 22.38 -12.24 17.95
CA GLN A 135 21.29 -13.23 17.77
C GLN A 135 21.79 -14.68 17.62
N LEU A 136 23.01 -14.90 17.07
CA LEU A 136 23.59 -16.23 16.93
C LEU A 136 24.05 -16.77 18.29
N ASP A 137 24.63 -15.92 19.12
CA ASP A 137 25.04 -16.29 20.48
C ASP A 137 23.82 -16.57 21.38
N GLU A 138 22.78 -15.75 21.26
CA GLU A 138 21.50 -16.02 21.94
C GLU A 138 20.89 -17.37 21.51
N ALA A 139 20.97 -17.71 20.23
CA ALA A 139 20.48 -18.99 19.72
C ALA A 139 21.27 -20.17 20.28
N ILE A 140 22.60 -20.04 20.43
CA ILE A 140 23.46 -21.05 21.06
C ILE A 140 23.06 -21.21 22.52
N LEU A 141 22.98 -20.11 23.29
CA LEU A 141 22.68 -20.13 24.72
C LEU A 141 21.25 -20.54 25.05
N LYS A 142 20.31 -20.39 24.11
CA LYS A 142 18.96 -20.97 24.22
C LYS A 142 18.93 -22.48 24.02
N LYS A 143 19.86 -23.03 23.23
CA LYS A 143 19.95 -24.48 22.99
C LYS A 143 20.54 -25.18 24.21
N GLU A 144 21.58 -24.60 24.81
CA GLU A 144 22.22 -25.10 26.02
C GLU A 144 22.79 -23.93 26.83
N SER A 145 22.53 -23.90 28.15
CA SER A 145 23.01 -22.84 29.03
C SER A 145 24.47 -23.04 29.44
N LEU A 146 25.14 -21.93 29.74
CA LEU A 146 26.52 -21.97 30.26
C LEU A 146 26.56 -22.77 31.57
N PRO A 147 27.52 -23.68 31.79
CA PRO A 147 27.71 -24.38 33.05
C PRO A 147 27.91 -23.42 34.22
N GLU A 148 27.26 -23.69 35.37
CA GLU A 148 27.26 -22.78 36.52
C GLU A 148 28.59 -22.70 37.30
N SER A 149 29.46 -23.68 37.14
CA SER A 149 30.73 -23.72 37.89
C SER A 149 31.84 -24.48 37.17
N GLY A 150 33.07 -24.19 37.56
CA GLY A 150 34.28 -24.93 37.09
C GLY A 150 34.95 -24.38 35.84
N ILE A 151 34.46 -23.25 35.31
CA ILE A 151 34.99 -22.61 34.11
C ILE A 151 35.38 -21.18 34.43
N GLU A 152 36.61 -20.81 34.10
CA GLU A 152 37.15 -19.44 34.26
C GLU A 152 37.53 -18.88 32.89
N LYS A 153 37.00 -17.68 32.57
CA LYS A 153 37.49 -16.93 31.41
C LYS A 153 38.80 -16.25 31.77
N LEU A 154 39.82 -16.53 30.98
CA LEU A 154 41.15 -15.91 31.17
C LEU A 154 41.32 -14.66 30.29
N ASP A 155 40.94 -14.74 29.01
CA ASP A 155 41.10 -13.65 28.05
C ASP A 155 40.21 -13.83 26.83
N GLU A 156 40.16 -12.82 25.92
CA GLU A 156 39.44 -12.94 24.65
C GLU A 156 40.08 -12.11 23.55
N ILE A 157 39.84 -12.51 22.29
CA ILE A 157 40.06 -11.70 21.11
C ILE A 157 38.67 -11.37 20.52
N PRO A 158 38.21 -10.11 20.64
CA PRO A 158 36.86 -9.74 20.24
C PRO A 158 36.61 -9.94 18.75
N TYR A 159 35.30 -10.01 18.36
CA TYR A 159 34.92 -10.12 16.97
C TYR A 159 35.43 -8.93 16.14
N ASP A 160 35.92 -9.24 14.95
CA ASP A 160 36.46 -8.28 14.01
C ASP A 160 35.87 -8.56 12.62
N PHE A 161 35.33 -7.55 11.97
CA PHE A 161 34.65 -7.63 10.66
C PHE A 161 35.61 -8.02 9.52
N ILE A 162 36.92 -7.84 9.69
CA ILE A 162 37.93 -8.24 8.72
C ILE A 162 38.26 -9.72 8.89
N ARG A 163 38.54 -10.14 10.14
CA ARG A 163 38.84 -11.53 10.50
C ARG A 163 37.61 -12.43 10.54
N LYS A 164 36.43 -11.88 10.73
CA LYS A 164 35.10 -12.55 10.83
C LYS A 164 35.09 -13.73 11.82
N ARG A 165 35.80 -13.62 12.91
CA ARG A 165 35.92 -14.62 13.98
C ARG A 165 36.17 -13.95 15.34
N LEU A 166 35.87 -14.71 16.39
CA LEU A 166 35.96 -14.35 17.81
C LEU A 166 36.60 -15.52 18.55
N SER A 167 37.52 -15.26 19.47
CA SER A 167 38.19 -16.30 20.28
C SER A 167 38.08 -15.96 21.76
N VAL A 168 37.82 -16.98 22.60
CA VAL A 168 37.78 -16.86 24.06
C VAL A 168 38.75 -17.89 24.65
N LEU A 169 39.59 -17.46 25.59
CA LEU A 169 40.50 -18.33 26.34
C LEU A 169 39.82 -18.72 27.64
N VAL A 170 39.64 -20.01 27.84
CA VAL A 170 38.94 -20.57 29.00
C VAL A 170 39.85 -21.56 29.74
N ARG A 171 39.72 -21.60 31.08
CA ARG A 171 40.29 -22.61 31.94
C ARG A 171 39.19 -23.49 32.49
N GLU A 172 39.35 -24.81 32.34
CA GLU A 172 38.48 -25.81 32.92
C GLU A 172 39.35 -26.82 33.70
N GLY A 173 39.37 -26.74 35.02
CA GLY A 173 40.32 -27.48 35.87
C GLY A 173 41.76 -27.09 35.54
N ASP A 174 42.56 -28.08 35.13
CA ASP A 174 43.96 -27.87 34.73
C ASP A 174 44.13 -27.62 33.21
N GLU A 175 43.08 -27.72 32.41
CA GLU A 175 43.14 -27.52 30.97
C GLU A 175 42.80 -26.06 30.60
N ILE A 176 43.64 -25.48 29.72
CA ILE A 176 43.42 -24.17 29.13
C ILE A 176 43.19 -24.34 27.64
N SER A 177 42.08 -23.83 27.16
CA SER A 177 41.69 -23.94 25.75
C SER A 177 41.30 -22.60 25.16
N LEU A 178 41.83 -22.30 23.98
CA LEU A 178 41.38 -21.18 23.12
C LEU A 178 40.28 -21.71 22.21
N ILE A 179 39.07 -21.16 22.35
CA ILE A 179 37.88 -21.57 21.58
C ILE A 179 37.52 -20.45 20.61
N MET A 180 37.50 -20.77 19.34
CA MET A 180 37.23 -19.85 18.24
C MET A 180 35.91 -20.20 17.56
N LYS A 181 35.11 -19.15 17.22
CA LYS A 181 33.90 -19.25 16.42
C LYS A 181 33.90 -18.17 15.35
N GLY A 182 33.52 -18.51 14.12
CA GLY A 182 33.46 -17.54 13.03
C GLY A 182 33.01 -18.09 11.69
N SER A 183 33.21 -17.31 10.63
CA SER A 183 33.02 -17.78 9.25
C SER A 183 33.88 -19.02 8.99
N VAL A 184 33.31 -20.08 8.42
CA VAL A 184 34.04 -21.35 8.17
C VAL A 184 35.33 -21.10 7.43
N LYS A 185 35.31 -20.30 6.37
CA LYS A 185 36.49 -19.97 5.57
C LYS A 185 37.61 -19.28 6.40
N ASP A 186 37.20 -18.30 7.22
CA ASP A 186 38.15 -17.51 8.01
C ASP A 186 38.66 -18.28 9.23
N VAL A 187 37.89 -19.25 9.76
CA VAL A 187 38.35 -20.19 10.80
C VAL A 187 39.32 -21.21 10.22
N LEU A 188 38.98 -21.83 9.07
CA LEU A 188 39.90 -22.78 8.39
C LEU A 188 41.25 -22.17 8.02
N ALA A 189 41.29 -20.88 7.69
CA ALA A 189 42.55 -20.20 7.33
C ALA A 189 43.60 -20.19 8.44
N VAL A 190 43.24 -20.44 9.69
CA VAL A 190 44.14 -20.49 10.85
C VAL A 190 44.23 -21.88 11.48
N CYS A 191 43.58 -22.87 10.85
CA CYS A 191 43.67 -24.27 11.27
C CYS A 191 44.72 -25.02 10.44
N ASN A 192 45.46 -25.87 11.09
CA ASN A 192 46.35 -26.84 10.44
C ASN A 192 45.94 -28.30 10.69
N GLN A 193 44.95 -28.52 11.54
CA GLN A 193 44.42 -29.83 11.92
C GLN A 193 42.91 -29.79 11.97
N ALA A 194 42.29 -30.97 11.89
CA ALA A 194 40.83 -31.16 12.13
C ALA A 194 40.61 -32.37 13.05
N ARG A 195 39.53 -32.35 13.82
CA ARG A 195 39.13 -33.45 14.72
C ARG A 195 38.13 -34.36 14.02
N MET A 196 38.52 -35.63 13.81
CA MET A 196 37.67 -36.67 13.22
C MET A 196 37.60 -37.88 14.15
N ASP A 197 36.41 -38.31 14.53
CA ASP A 197 36.20 -39.46 15.43
C ASP A 197 37.12 -39.42 16.68
N GLN A 198 37.20 -38.26 17.34
CA GLN A 198 38.08 -37.93 18.49
C GLN A 198 39.59 -37.98 18.23
N GLN A 199 40.01 -38.20 17.00
CA GLN A 199 41.43 -38.11 16.62
C GLN A 199 41.72 -36.80 15.86
N THR A 200 42.85 -36.22 16.14
CA THR A 200 43.32 -35.03 15.43
C THR A 200 44.12 -35.45 14.20
N VAL A 201 43.68 -35.02 13.03
CA VAL A 201 44.30 -35.33 11.73
C VAL A 201 44.81 -34.03 11.06
N PRO A 202 45.81 -34.08 10.21
CA PRO A 202 46.26 -32.91 9.44
C PRO A 202 45.12 -32.41 8.53
N LEU A 203 45.00 -31.09 8.40
CA LEU A 203 44.03 -30.46 7.51
C LEU A 203 44.60 -30.42 6.08
N THR A 204 44.29 -31.47 5.29
CA THR A 204 44.75 -31.55 3.90
C THR A 204 43.86 -30.76 2.95
N PRO A 205 44.35 -30.39 1.73
CA PRO A 205 43.52 -29.71 0.73
C PRO A 205 42.22 -30.47 0.38
N GLU A 206 42.31 -31.81 0.36
CA GLU A 206 41.16 -32.69 0.08
C GLU A 206 40.09 -32.59 1.20
N LEU A 207 40.53 -32.54 2.47
CA LEU A 207 39.63 -32.38 3.62
C LEU A 207 39.01 -30.99 3.64
N ILE A 208 39.79 -29.95 3.31
CA ILE A 208 39.24 -28.59 3.16
C ILE A 208 38.13 -28.56 2.10
N HIS A 209 38.38 -29.18 0.95
CA HIS A 209 37.37 -29.27 -0.12
C HIS A 209 36.10 -29.98 0.33
N GLN A 210 36.19 -31.10 1.05
CA GLN A 210 35.05 -31.80 1.63
C GLN A 210 34.29 -30.94 2.64
N ILE A 211 34.97 -30.17 3.48
CA ILE A 211 34.36 -29.22 4.42
C ILE A 211 33.60 -28.13 3.67
N GLU A 212 34.18 -27.57 2.59
CA GLU A 212 33.57 -26.54 1.77
C GLU A 212 32.34 -27.06 1.00
N GLU A 213 32.40 -28.31 0.50
CA GLU A 213 31.24 -28.95 -0.15
C GLU A 213 30.07 -29.11 0.82
N LYS A 214 30.28 -29.63 2.02
CA LYS A 214 29.25 -29.74 3.04
C LYS A 214 28.68 -28.40 3.43
N MET A 215 29.53 -27.40 3.63
CA MET A 215 29.06 -26.03 3.91
C MET A 215 28.19 -25.51 2.77
N ALA A 216 28.54 -25.76 1.51
CA ALA A 216 27.78 -25.35 0.35
C ALA A 216 26.41 -26.07 0.29
N GLU A 217 26.37 -27.38 0.60
CA GLU A 217 25.15 -28.17 0.70
C GLU A 217 24.18 -27.55 1.74
N TRP A 218 24.62 -27.38 2.99
CA TRP A 218 23.80 -26.80 4.05
C TRP A 218 23.37 -25.35 3.78
N ASN A 219 24.25 -24.55 3.16
CA ASN A 219 23.85 -23.21 2.72
C ASN A 219 22.76 -23.27 1.63
N SER A 220 22.77 -24.27 0.75
CA SER A 220 21.73 -24.46 -0.28
C SER A 220 20.39 -24.87 0.33
N GLU A 221 20.40 -25.48 1.53
CA GLU A 221 19.23 -25.81 2.35
C GLU A 221 18.74 -24.64 3.21
N GLY A 222 19.33 -23.46 3.06
CA GLY A 222 18.93 -22.25 3.78
C GLY A 222 19.59 -22.04 5.15
N ASN A 223 20.52 -22.93 5.54
CA ASN A 223 21.25 -22.78 6.79
C ASN A 223 22.35 -21.73 6.66
N ARG A 224 22.59 -20.99 7.73
CA ARG A 224 23.80 -20.18 7.92
C ARG A 224 24.78 -20.99 8.72
N VAL A 225 25.99 -21.23 8.17
CA VAL A 225 26.99 -22.12 8.76
C VAL A 225 28.13 -21.30 9.36
N LEU A 226 28.47 -21.56 10.62
CA LEU A 226 29.70 -21.10 11.28
C LEU A 226 30.63 -22.26 11.57
N GLY A 227 31.93 -21.99 11.57
CA GLY A 227 32.96 -22.91 11.99
C GLY A 227 33.34 -22.73 13.46
N VAL A 228 33.70 -23.82 14.11
CA VAL A 228 34.29 -23.84 15.46
C VAL A 228 35.62 -24.52 15.42
N ALA A 229 36.62 -23.90 16.08
CA ALA A 229 37.94 -24.47 16.25
C ALA A 229 38.44 -24.30 17.68
N VAL A 230 39.33 -25.19 18.11
CA VAL A 230 39.91 -25.18 19.45
C VAL A 230 41.43 -25.33 19.38
N LYS A 231 42.09 -24.82 20.41
CA LYS A 231 43.56 -25.02 20.59
C LYS A 231 43.83 -25.18 22.07
N SER A 232 44.50 -26.27 22.46
CA SER A 232 44.99 -26.47 23.83
C SER A 232 46.24 -25.58 24.06
N VAL A 233 46.21 -24.81 25.16
CA VAL A 233 47.29 -23.91 25.56
C VAL A 233 47.87 -24.40 26.87
N ARG A 234 49.19 -24.63 26.92
CA ARG A 234 49.84 -25.21 28.11
C ARG A 234 50.00 -24.21 29.25
N GLU A 235 50.32 -22.96 28.92
CA GLU A 235 50.44 -21.86 29.88
C GLU A 235 49.97 -20.55 29.26
N HIS A 236 49.30 -19.72 30.03
CA HIS A 236 48.91 -18.38 29.62
C HIS A 236 49.76 -17.35 30.36
N THR A 237 50.79 -16.82 29.69
CA THR A 237 51.83 -15.96 30.26
C THR A 237 51.75 -14.50 29.74
N HIS A 238 50.92 -14.21 28.77
CA HIS A 238 50.78 -12.88 28.15
C HIS A 238 49.30 -12.65 27.73
N ASN A 239 48.93 -11.41 27.48
CA ASN A 239 47.61 -11.06 26.92
C ASN A 239 47.49 -11.63 25.51
N LEU A 240 46.31 -12.17 25.19
CA LEU A 240 46.01 -12.70 23.87
C LEU A 240 46.08 -11.60 22.80
N THR A 241 46.75 -11.97 21.71
CA THR A 241 46.84 -11.14 20.51
C THR A 241 46.28 -11.88 19.30
N LYS A 242 46.08 -11.18 18.19
CA LYS A 242 45.57 -11.79 16.95
C LYS A 242 46.53 -12.84 16.38
N GLU A 243 47.79 -12.74 16.70
CA GLU A 243 48.87 -13.65 16.28
C GLU A 243 48.77 -15.02 16.99
N ASP A 244 48.08 -15.09 18.14
CA ASP A 244 47.87 -16.35 18.87
C ASP A 244 46.80 -17.24 18.20
N GLU A 245 46.00 -16.67 17.32
CA GLU A 245 45.02 -17.39 16.50
C GLU A 245 45.71 -18.16 15.34
N THR A 246 46.58 -19.08 15.65
CA THR A 246 47.31 -19.95 14.71
C THR A 246 47.32 -21.37 15.23
N ASP A 247 47.56 -22.33 14.35
CA ASP A 247 47.65 -23.76 14.70
C ASP A 247 46.39 -24.27 15.42
N MET A 248 45.23 -23.81 14.98
CA MET A 248 43.95 -24.26 15.53
C MET A 248 43.56 -25.63 14.99
N VAL A 249 42.73 -26.34 15.75
CA VAL A 249 42.10 -27.60 15.35
C VAL A 249 40.63 -27.31 15.00
N PHE A 250 40.25 -27.48 13.76
CA PHE A 250 38.87 -27.37 13.32
C PHE A 250 38.05 -28.54 13.88
N ILE A 251 37.00 -28.29 14.66
CA ILE A 251 36.21 -29.33 15.32
C ILE A 251 34.84 -29.53 14.70
N GLY A 252 34.28 -28.54 13.98
CA GLY A 252 32.99 -28.72 13.34
C GLY A 252 32.24 -27.44 13.04
N PHE A 253 30.94 -27.56 12.92
CA PHE A 253 30.04 -26.56 12.40
C PHE A 253 28.86 -26.28 13.32
N LEU A 254 28.39 -25.06 13.26
CA LEU A 254 27.10 -24.64 13.84
C LEU A 254 26.18 -24.25 12.70
N LEU A 255 25.03 -24.89 12.62
CA LEU A 255 24.00 -24.63 11.62
C LEU A 255 22.89 -23.80 12.24
N PHE A 256 22.66 -22.64 11.67
CA PHE A 256 21.60 -21.74 12.10
C PHE A 256 20.54 -21.64 11.01
N PHE A 257 19.31 -21.64 11.42
CA PHE A 257 18.17 -21.57 10.52
C PHE A 257 17.17 -20.50 10.97
N ASP A 258 16.65 -19.74 10.03
CA ASP A 258 15.59 -18.76 10.25
C ASP A 258 14.29 -19.33 9.64
N GLN A 259 13.36 -19.78 10.47
CA GLN A 259 12.17 -20.50 10.02
C GLN A 259 11.22 -19.61 9.24
N PRO A 260 10.67 -20.06 8.09
CA PRO A 260 9.57 -19.39 7.42
C PRO A 260 8.36 -19.31 8.35
N LYS A 261 7.65 -18.16 8.34
CA LYS A 261 6.40 -18.03 9.08
C LYS A 261 5.33 -18.98 8.53
N ALA A 262 4.58 -19.60 9.42
CA ALA A 262 3.56 -20.57 9.05
C ALA A 262 2.44 -19.99 8.14
N ASP A 263 2.11 -18.73 8.30
CA ASP A 263 1.09 -18.01 7.55
C ASP A 263 1.60 -17.34 6.26
N ALA A 264 2.92 -17.31 6.04
CA ALA A 264 3.53 -16.64 4.89
C ALA A 264 3.04 -17.23 3.55
N ILE A 265 2.90 -18.56 3.46
CA ILE A 265 2.45 -19.23 2.24
C ILE A 265 1.05 -18.75 1.84
N GLN A 266 0.09 -18.79 2.78
CA GLN A 266 -1.27 -18.39 2.50
C GLN A 266 -1.35 -16.89 2.17
N THR A 267 -0.62 -16.05 2.88
CA THR A 267 -0.60 -14.61 2.64
C THR A 267 -0.05 -14.27 1.26
N ILE A 268 0.98 -14.98 0.77
CA ILE A 268 1.53 -14.79 -0.58
C ILE A 268 0.51 -15.19 -1.65
N VAL A 269 -0.23 -16.28 -1.45
CA VAL A 269 -1.34 -16.67 -2.33
C VAL A 269 -2.39 -15.57 -2.38
N ASP A 270 -2.84 -15.09 -1.22
CA ASP A 270 -3.84 -14.03 -1.11
C ASP A 270 -3.39 -12.72 -1.78
N LEU A 271 -2.11 -12.32 -1.60
CA LEU A 271 -1.53 -11.15 -2.28
C LEU A 271 -1.53 -11.34 -3.81
N SER A 272 -1.18 -12.53 -4.29
CA SER A 272 -1.21 -12.86 -5.73
C SER A 272 -2.63 -12.78 -6.29
N GLU A 273 -3.65 -13.25 -5.56
CA GLU A 273 -5.06 -13.14 -5.95
C GLU A 273 -5.53 -11.69 -5.99
N LEU A 274 -4.98 -10.84 -5.13
CA LEU A 274 -5.19 -9.39 -5.16
C LEU A 274 -4.40 -8.68 -6.29
N GLY A 275 -3.66 -9.43 -7.12
CA GLY A 275 -2.84 -8.88 -8.21
C GLY A 275 -1.58 -8.16 -7.73
N ILE A 276 -1.02 -8.58 -6.59
CA ILE A 276 0.21 -8.03 -6.02
C ILE A 276 1.32 -9.04 -6.19
N ASN A 277 2.42 -8.63 -6.85
CA ASN A 277 3.61 -9.44 -7.02
C ASN A 277 4.59 -9.17 -5.88
N LEU A 278 4.92 -10.20 -5.10
CA LEU A 278 5.93 -10.10 -4.05
C LEU A 278 7.34 -10.24 -4.64
N LYS A 279 8.26 -9.35 -4.24
CA LYS A 279 9.69 -9.43 -4.55
C LYS A 279 10.50 -9.38 -3.26
N ILE A 280 11.48 -10.26 -3.14
CA ILE A 280 12.41 -10.31 -2.00
C ILE A 280 13.65 -9.50 -2.37
N ILE A 281 14.04 -8.56 -1.51
CA ILE A 281 15.24 -7.74 -1.68
C ILE A 281 16.05 -7.80 -0.38
N THR A 282 17.12 -8.60 -0.36
CA THR A 282 17.86 -8.89 0.88
C THR A 282 19.38 -8.78 0.70
N GLY A 283 20.08 -8.44 1.78
CA GLY A 283 21.54 -8.55 1.85
C GLY A 283 22.05 -9.96 2.09
N ASP A 284 21.16 -10.94 2.34
CA ASP A 284 21.54 -12.33 2.59
C ASP A 284 22.04 -13.04 1.33
N ASN A 285 22.71 -14.17 1.55
CA ASN A 285 23.21 -15.04 0.47
C ASN A 285 22.08 -15.50 -0.46
N VAL A 286 22.39 -15.61 -1.75
CA VAL A 286 21.45 -15.98 -2.81
C VAL A 286 20.80 -17.34 -2.61
N ASN A 287 21.51 -18.33 -2.07
CA ASN A 287 20.96 -19.66 -1.83
C ASN A 287 19.95 -19.66 -0.69
N ALA A 288 20.26 -18.98 0.42
CA ALA A 288 19.31 -18.78 1.52
C ALA A 288 18.06 -18.02 1.08
N ALA A 289 18.19 -16.99 0.25
CA ALA A 289 17.08 -16.24 -0.29
C ALA A 289 16.20 -17.09 -1.23
N LYS A 290 16.79 -17.89 -2.11
CA LYS A 290 16.09 -18.85 -2.98
C LYS A 290 15.36 -19.92 -2.18
N PHE A 291 16.01 -20.47 -1.16
CA PHE A 291 15.40 -21.47 -0.29
C PHE A 291 14.13 -20.93 0.35
N ILE A 292 14.18 -19.76 0.98
CA ILE A 292 13.01 -19.14 1.62
C ILE A 292 11.93 -18.82 0.58
N ALA A 293 12.30 -18.27 -0.59
CA ALA A 293 11.33 -17.99 -1.67
C ALA A 293 10.57 -19.24 -2.11
N ASN A 294 11.28 -20.40 -2.23
CA ASN A 294 10.65 -21.68 -2.55
C ASN A 294 9.79 -22.20 -1.37
N ALA A 295 10.30 -22.13 -0.15
CA ALA A 295 9.62 -22.60 1.06
C ALA A 295 8.30 -21.87 1.31
N VAL A 296 8.23 -20.56 0.99
CA VAL A 296 6.99 -19.77 1.08
C VAL A 296 6.11 -19.86 -0.18
N GLY A 297 6.43 -20.75 -1.12
CA GLY A 297 5.57 -21.08 -2.26
C GLY A 297 5.65 -20.10 -3.44
N MET A 298 6.71 -19.29 -3.55
CA MET A 298 6.88 -18.41 -4.72
C MET A 298 7.13 -19.24 -5.99
N LYS A 299 6.35 -18.96 -7.05
CA LYS A 299 6.45 -19.68 -8.33
C LYS A 299 7.62 -19.13 -9.17
N LYS A 300 8.40 -20.02 -9.81
CA LYS A 300 9.47 -19.67 -10.75
C LYS A 300 10.49 -18.70 -10.14
N VAL A 301 11.14 -19.11 -9.05
CA VAL A 301 12.15 -18.28 -8.36
C VAL A 301 13.29 -17.93 -9.33
N SER A 302 13.39 -16.64 -9.66
CA SER A 302 14.49 -16.05 -10.45
C SER A 302 15.23 -15.07 -9.57
N ALA A 303 16.50 -15.34 -9.32
CA ALA A 303 17.34 -14.54 -8.43
C ALA A 303 18.43 -13.81 -9.21
N VAL A 304 18.74 -12.59 -8.73
CA VAL A 304 19.84 -11.73 -9.20
C VAL A 304 20.65 -11.30 -8.00
N THR A 305 21.97 -11.33 -8.13
CA THR A 305 22.89 -10.94 -7.05
C THR A 305 23.35 -9.48 -7.17
N GLY A 306 23.80 -8.91 -6.05
CA GLY A 306 24.37 -7.56 -6.02
C GLY A 306 25.59 -7.40 -6.93
N SER A 307 26.40 -8.44 -7.11
CA SER A 307 27.55 -8.44 -8.04
C SER A 307 27.11 -8.36 -9.50
N GLU A 308 26.06 -9.08 -9.88
CA GLU A 308 25.46 -8.98 -11.23
C GLU A 308 24.89 -7.59 -11.48
N LEU A 309 24.19 -7.01 -10.48
CA LEU A 309 23.61 -5.68 -10.57
C LEU A 309 24.65 -4.56 -10.82
N ASN A 310 25.86 -4.70 -10.26
CA ASN A 310 26.94 -3.73 -10.47
C ASN A 310 27.40 -3.65 -11.94
N ASN A 311 27.29 -4.74 -12.67
CA ASN A 311 27.71 -4.84 -14.07
C ASN A 311 26.58 -4.50 -15.07
N MET A 312 25.37 -4.16 -14.60
CA MET A 312 24.23 -3.86 -15.44
C MET A 312 24.02 -2.37 -15.63
N THR A 313 23.67 -1.96 -16.87
CA THR A 313 23.11 -0.63 -17.12
C THR A 313 21.70 -0.52 -16.54
N ASP A 314 21.19 0.70 -16.41
CA ASP A 314 19.85 0.92 -15.87
C ASP A 314 18.76 0.32 -16.79
N GLU A 315 18.95 0.39 -18.12
CA GLU A 315 18.03 -0.21 -19.08
C GLU A 315 17.95 -1.74 -18.96
N ALA A 316 19.12 -2.39 -18.78
CA ALA A 316 19.16 -3.82 -18.52
C ALA A 316 18.47 -4.18 -17.21
N LEU A 317 18.67 -3.36 -16.18
CA LEU A 317 18.02 -3.54 -14.88
C LEU A 317 16.50 -3.42 -14.99
N TRP A 318 15.94 -2.51 -15.79
CA TRP A 318 14.49 -2.40 -15.95
C TRP A 318 13.87 -3.73 -16.41
N HIS A 319 14.47 -4.38 -17.41
CA HIS A 319 13.99 -5.67 -17.91
C HIS A 319 14.16 -6.82 -16.90
N ILE A 320 15.27 -6.82 -16.17
CA ILE A 320 15.56 -7.86 -15.19
C ILE A 320 14.71 -7.69 -13.94
N ALA A 321 14.51 -6.45 -13.47
CA ALA A 321 13.67 -6.16 -12.32
C ALA A 321 12.22 -6.62 -12.52
N GLU A 322 11.70 -6.58 -13.75
CA GLU A 322 10.38 -7.12 -14.09
C GLU A 322 10.30 -8.64 -13.89
N LYS A 323 11.30 -9.36 -14.41
CA LYS A 323 11.30 -10.83 -14.49
C LYS A 323 11.74 -11.52 -13.20
N SER A 324 12.63 -10.89 -12.45
CA SER A 324 13.21 -11.47 -11.23
C SER A 324 12.34 -11.16 -10.01
N ASN A 325 12.24 -12.12 -9.11
CA ASN A 325 11.48 -11.99 -7.87
C ASN A 325 12.33 -12.09 -6.60
N VAL A 326 13.63 -12.39 -6.74
CA VAL A 326 14.61 -12.42 -5.64
C VAL A 326 15.84 -11.59 -6.02
N PHE A 327 16.21 -10.63 -5.18
CA PHE A 327 17.44 -9.85 -5.28
C PHE A 327 18.23 -10.09 -3.99
N ALA A 328 19.37 -10.77 -4.10
CA ALA A 328 20.17 -11.22 -2.98
C ALA A 328 21.56 -10.56 -2.96
N GLU A 329 22.20 -10.54 -1.79
CA GLU A 329 23.54 -9.95 -1.61
C GLU A 329 23.60 -8.46 -2.01
N VAL A 330 22.47 -7.74 -1.86
CA VAL A 330 22.34 -6.34 -2.30
C VAL A 330 22.68 -5.38 -1.16
N ASN A 331 23.37 -4.30 -1.50
CA ASN A 331 23.62 -3.19 -0.60
C ASN A 331 22.46 -2.15 -0.64
N PRO A 332 22.41 -1.19 0.30
CA PRO A 332 21.32 -0.21 0.38
C PRO A 332 21.08 0.59 -0.91
N ASN A 333 22.14 1.02 -1.62
CA ASN A 333 22.04 1.77 -2.87
C ASN A 333 21.44 0.91 -3.99
N GLN A 334 21.78 -0.38 -4.02
CA GLN A 334 21.22 -1.32 -4.99
C GLN A 334 19.74 -1.61 -4.71
N LYS A 335 19.32 -1.67 -3.43
CA LYS A 335 17.90 -1.78 -3.05
C LYS A 335 17.09 -0.63 -3.64
N GLU A 336 17.54 0.61 -3.45
CA GLU A 336 16.92 1.80 -4.01
C GLU A 336 16.87 1.75 -5.55
N ARG A 337 17.98 1.37 -6.20
CA ARG A 337 18.08 1.27 -7.66
C ARG A 337 17.08 0.27 -8.25
N ILE A 338 16.83 -0.86 -7.58
CA ILE A 338 15.81 -1.86 -7.96
C ILE A 338 14.40 -1.23 -7.88
N ILE A 339 14.08 -0.53 -6.80
CA ILE A 339 12.79 0.13 -6.62
C ILE A 339 12.54 1.15 -7.73
N LEU A 340 13.54 2.01 -8.01
CA LEU A 340 13.44 3.01 -9.07
C LEU A 340 13.26 2.37 -10.47
N ALA A 341 13.92 1.23 -10.73
CA ALA A 341 13.75 0.47 -11.96
C ALA A 341 12.30 -0.05 -12.12
N LEU A 342 11.71 -0.61 -11.07
CA LEU A 342 10.32 -1.08 -11.07
C LEU A 342 9.33 0.08 -11.28
N LYS A 343 9.54 1.22 -10.63
CA LYS A 343 8.74 2.44 -10.84
C LYS A 343 8.86 2.96 -12.27
N LYS A 344 10.05 2.89 -12.87
CA LYS A 344 10.27 3.29 -14.27
C LYS A 344 9.48 2.42 -15.25
N ASN A 345 9.28 1.14 -14.95
CA ASN A 345 8.42 0.23 -15.70
C ASN A 345 6.91 0.52 -15.51
N GLY A 346 6.56 1.50 -14.67
CA GLY A 346 5.18 1.94 -14.47
C GLY A 346 4.46 1.23 -13.33
N HIS A 347 5.17 0.46 -12.49
CA HIS A 347 4.59 -0.16 -11.29
C HIS A 347 4.37 0.84 -10.17
N VAL A 348 3.43 0.52 -9.28
CA VAL A 348 3.27 1.16 -7.97
C VAL A 348 3.93 0.25 -6.94
N VAL A 349 5.08 0.70 -6.45
CA VAL A 349 5.95 -0.13 -5.61
C VAL A 349 5.76 0.20 -4.14
N GLY A 350 5.34 -0.80 -3.36
CA GLY A 350 5.47 -0.80 -1.90
C GLY A 350 6.81 -1.40 -1.48
N TYR A 351 7.47 -0.81 -0.50
CA TYR A 351 8.68 -1.36 0.10
C TYR A 351 8.52 -1.46 1.62
N MET A 352 8.79 -2.66 2.16
CA MET A 352 8.77 -2.92 3.60
C MET A 352 10.19 -3.10 4.14
N GLY A 353 10.56 -2.26 5.12
CA GLY A 353 11.87 -2.30 5.76
C GLY A 353 11.85 -1.77 7.19
N ASP A 354 12.82 -2.21 8.01
CA ASP A 354 12.91 -1.87 9.44
C ASP A 354 14.30 -1.38 9.88
N GLY A 355 15.31 -1.53 9.02
CA GLY A 355 16.69 -1.14 9.29
C GLY A 355 17.04 0.29 8.84
N ILE A 356 18.15 0.82 9.36
CA ILE A 356 18.75 2.09 8.89
C ILE A 356 19.04 2.02 7.38
N ASN A 357 19.48 0.86 6.91
CA ASN A 357 19.85 0.60 5.52
C ASN A 357 18.65 0.63 4.57
N ASP A 358 17.43 0.57 5.09
CA ASP A 358 16.20 0.57 4.30
C ASP A 358 15.62 1.98 4.08
N ALA A 359 16.10 2.98 4.83
CA ALA A 359 15.56 4.34 4.76
C ALA A 359 15.56 4.96 3.34
N PRO A 360 16.63 4.84 2.51
CA PRO A 360 16.59 5.32 1.13
C PRO A 360 15.51 4.61 0.30
N SER A 361 15.37 3.29 0.46
CA SER A 361 14.39 2.45 -0.24
C SER A 361 12.95 2.78 0.16
N LEU A 362 12.70 2.99 1.47
CA LEU A 362 11.40 3.42 1.99
C LEU A 362 10.98 4.77 1.41
N HIS A 363 11.91 5.71 1.29
CA HIS A 363 11.64 7.04 0.74
C HIS A 363 11.42 7.01 -0.79
N SER A 364 12.16 6.18 -1.50
CA SER A 364 12.12 6.09 -2.98
C SER A 364 10.95 5.27 -3.50
N ALA A 365 10.34 4.42 -2.69
CA ALA A 365 9.12 3.68 -3.03
C ALA A 365 7.92 4.62 -3.22
N ASP A 366 6.85 4.16 -3.87
CA ASP A 366 5.57 4.88 -3.91
C ASP A 366 4.84 4.78 -2.57
N VAL A 367 5.16 3.73 -1.82
CA VAL A 367 4.64 3.48 -0.47
C VAL A 367 5.75 2.87 0.40
N GLY A 368 6.26 3.64 1.32
CA GLY A 368 7.18 3.17 2.36
C GLY A 368 6.41 2.56 3.54
N ILE A 369 6.74 1.31 3.90
CA ILE A 369 6.09 0.57 4.99
C ILE A 369 7.16 0.19 6.01
N SER A 370 7.00 0.60 7.26
CA SER A 370 7.86 0.20 8.37
C SER A 370 7.06 -0.53 9.44
N VAL A 371 7.72 -0.94 10.51
CA VAL A 371 7.11 -1.69 11.62
C VAL A 371 7.37 -1.00 12.96
N ASP A 372 6.57 -1.32 13.97
CA ASP A 372 6.64 -0.65 15.27
C ASP A 372 7.99 -0.83 15.99
N ASN A 373 8.61 -1.98 15.85
CA ASN A 373 9.93 -2.28 16.40
C ASN A 373 11.11 -1.87 15.50
N ALA A 374 10.87 -1.17 14.40
CA ALA A 374 11.90 -0.65 13.51
C ALA A 374 12.70 0.49 14.17
N VAL A 375 13.89 0.76 13.62
CA VAL A 375 14.67 1.94 14.01
C VAL A 375 13.96 3.22 13.63
N ASP A 376 14.15 4.29 14.41
CA ASP A 376 13.41 5.55 14.21
C ASP A 376 13.60 6.17 12.83
N VAL A 377 14.79 6.05 12.25
CA VAL A 377 15.08 6.54 10.90
C VAL A 377 14.21 5.83 9.84
N ALA A 378 14.01 4.52 9.97
CA ALA A 378 13.12 3.76 9.07
C ALA A 378 11.66 4.18 9.25
N LYS A 379 11.19 4.31 10.50
CA LYS A 379 9.84 4.83 10.78
C LYS A 379 9.62 6.22 10.22
N GLN A 380 10.62 7.10 10.31
CA GLN A 380 10.54 8.47 9.78
C GLN A 380 10.48 8.52 8.25
N ALA A 381 11.16 7.61 7.56
CA ALA A 381 11.13 7.50 6.11
C ALA A 381 9.84 6.88 5.56
N ALA A 382 9.12 6.11 6.38
CA ALA A 382 7.94 5.37 5.97
C ALA A 382 6.65 6.21 5.96
N ASP A 383 5.71 5.86 5.08
CA ASP A 383 4.36 6.39 5.02
C ASP A 383 3.40 5.67 5.97
N PHE A 384 3.66 4.40 6.23
CA PHE A 384 2.88 3.51 7.10
C PHE A 384 3.77 2.80 8.10
N VAL A 385 3.24 2.58 9.30
CA VAL A 385 3.88 1.76 10.34
C VAL A 385 2.93 0.64 10.72
N LEU A 386 3.37 -0.60 10.55
CA LEU A 386 2.62 -1.77 10.97
C LEU A 386 2.89 -2.07 12.45
N MET A 387 1.85 -2.35 13.21
CA MET A 387 1.97 -2.76 14.62
C MET A 387 2.60 -4.14 14.80
N LYS A 388 2.63 -4.93 13.73
CA LYS A 388 3.31 -6.23 13.67
C LYS A 388 4.03 -6.35 12.32
N LYS A 389 5.24 -6.91 12.32
CA LYS A 389 6.00 -7.22 11.10
C LYS A 389 5.40 -8.47 10.44
N ASP A 390 4.30 -8.26 9.72
CA ASP A 390 3.47 -9.33 9.17
C ASP A 390 2.87 -8.90 7.82
N LEU A 391 3.01 -9.75 6.81
CA LEU A 391 2.44 -9.52 5.48
C LEU A 391 0.90 -9.52 5.50
N THR A 392 0.26 -10.23 6.43
CA THR A 392 -1.20 -10.25 6.58
C THR A 392 -1.72 -8.85 6.94
N VAL A 393 -1.02 -8.14 7.85
CA VAL A 393 -1.35 -6.77 8.22
C VAL A 393 -1.19 -5.84 7.02
N SER A 394 -0.14 -6.03 6.20
CA SER A 394 0.04 -5.27 4.96
C SER A 394 -1.08 -5.53 3.97
N LYS A 395 -1.50 -6.78 3.76
CA LYS A 395 -2.62 -7.17 2.91
C LYS A 395 -3.91 -6.47 3.35
N ASP A 396 -4.22 -6.50 4.64
CA ASP A 396 -5.40 -5.85 5.20
C ASP A 396 -5.37 -4.34 4.98
N GLY A 397 -4.20 -3.71 5.14
CA GLY A 397 -3.98 -2.30 4.85
C GLY A 397 -4.21 -1.95 3.38
N ILE A 398 -3.72 -2.78 2.45
CA ILE A 398 -3.95 -2.60 1.01
C ILE A 398 -5.44 -2.70 0.67
N ILE A 399 -6.16 -3.65 1.25
CA ILE A 399 -7.62 -3.80 1.07
C ILE A 399 -8.36 -2.54 1.53
N GLU A 400 -8.03 -2.01 2.71
CA GLU A 400 -8.65 -0.78 3.21
C GLU A 400 -8.26 0.45 2.36
N GLY A 401 -7.02 0.51 1.85
CA GLY A 401 -6.59 1.52 0.88
C GLY A 401 -7.40 1.48 -0.41
N ARG A 402 -7.65 0.28 -0.96
CA ARG A 402 -8.51 0.08 -2.14
C ARG A 402 -9.95 0.54 -1.91
N LYS A 403 -10.53 0.22 -0.75
CA LYS A 403 -11.87 0.70 -0.38
C LYS A 403 -11.93 2.22 -0.31
N THR A 404 -10.94 2.85 0.31
CA THR A 404 -10.83 4.31 0.43
C THR A 404 -10.71 4.95 -0.95
N PHE A 405 -9.85 4.43 -1.81
CA PHE A 405 -9.68 4.92 -3.18
C PHE A 405 -10.95 4.73 -4.02
N ALA A 406 -11.61 3.58 -3.93
CA ALA A 406 -12.88 3.33 -4.62
C ALA A 406 -13.97 4.32 -4.22
N ASN A 407 -14.10 4.66 -2.92
CA ASN A 407 -15.05 5.65 -2.46
C ASN A 407 -14.70 7.06 -2.96
N THR A 408 -13.42 7.41 -3.05
CA THR A 408 -12.98 8.65 -3.70
C THR A 408 -13.39 8.69 -5.17
N LEU A 409 -13.18 7.60 -5.93
CA LEU A 409 -13.59 7.52 -7.33
C LEU A 409 -15.11 7.62 -7.51
N LYS A 410 -15.91 6.98 -6.64
CA LYS A 410 -17.37 7.09 -6.67
C LYS A 410 -17.82 8.55 -6.53
N TYR A 411 -17.29 9.27 -5.55
CA TYR A 411 -17.57 10.69 -5.39
C TYR A 411 -17.26 11.47 -6.66
N VAL A 412 -16.06 11.26 -7.23
CA VAL A 412 -15.64 11.97 -8.46
C VAL A 412 -16.62 11.68 -9.61
N PHE A 413 -17.04 10.43 -9.81
CA PHE A 413 -17.99 10.07 -10.86
C PHE A 413 -19.35 10.77 -10.67
N MET A 414 -19.86 10.80 -9.45
CA MET A 414 -21.14 11.41 -9.13
C MET A 414 -21.09 12.94 -9.27
N ALA A 415 -20.15 13.59 -8.61
CA ALA A 415 -20.01 15.04 -8.63
C ALA A 415 -19.77 15.58 -10.05
N VAL A 416 -18.87 14.91 -10.82
CA VAL A 416 -18.56 15.36 -12.18
C VAL A 416 -19.75 15.19 -13.13
N SER A 417 -20.51 14.09 -13.00
CA SER A 417 -21.68 13.87 -13.87
C SER A 417 -22.85 14.79 -13.53
N ALA A 418 -23.16 14.98 -12.25
CA ALA A 418 -24.23 15.87 -11.80
C ALA A 418 -23.94 17.32 -12.16
N ASN A 419 -22.74 17.81 -11.83
CA ASN A 419 -22.35 19.20 -12.12
C ASN A 419 -22.33 19.47 -13.63
N PHE A 420 -21.81 18.54 -14.46
CA PHE A 420 -21.81 18.70 -15.91
C PHE A 420 -23.25 18.71 -16.46
N GLY A 421 -24.13 17.84 -15.96
CA GLY A 421 -25.54 17.79 -16.35
C GLY A 421 -26.25 19.11 -16.07
N ASN A 422 -26.18 19.59 -14.83
CA ASN A 422 -26.80 20.85 -14.41
C ASN A 422 -26.29 22.06 -15.24
N MET A 423 -24.96 22.11 -15.51
CA MET A 423 -24.38 23.16 -16.36
C MET A 423 -24.96 23.17 -17.76
N PHE A 424 -24.97 22.00 -18.37
CA PHE A 424 -25.40 21.89 -19.74
C PHE A 424 -26.87 22.23 -19.88
N SER A 425 -27.69 21.81 -18.90
CA SER A 425 -29.12 22.16 -18.81
C SER A 425 -29.33 23.66 -18.65
N MET A 426 -28.56 24.31 -17.76
CA MET A 426 -28.61 25.77 -17.58
C MET A 426 -28.18 26.54 -18.81
N ALA A 427 -27.12 26.07 -19.50
CA ALA A 427 -26.66 26.67 -20.75
C ALA A 427 -27.79 26.62 -21.81
N ILE A 428 -28.40 25.46 -22.00
CA ILE A 428 -29.52 25.29 -22.94
C ILE A 428 -30.69 26.15 -22.51
N ALA A 429 -31.12 26.10 -21.25
CA ALA A 429 -32.25 26.89 -20.74
C ALA A 429 -32.02 28.40 -20.95
N SER A 430 -30.79 28.89 -20.75
CA SER A 430 -30.46 30.30 -20.98
C SER A 430 -30.62 30.76 -22.42
N LEU A 431 -30.59 29.84 -23.39
CA LEU A 431 -30.79 30.16 -24.81
C LEU A 431 -32.27 30.29 -25.18
N PHE A 432 -33.18 29.64 -24.46
CA PHE A 432 -34.59 29.53 -24.84
C PHE A 432 -35.56 30.25 -23.90
N LEU A 433 -35.22 30.44 -22.61
CA LEU A 433 -36.05 31.12 -21.64
C LEU A 433 -35.96 32.65 -21.78
N SER A 434 -37.03 33.38 -21.48
CA SER A 434 -37.04 34.85 -21.38
C SER A 434 -36.57 35.37 -20.01
N PHE A 435 -36.42 34.49 -19.04
CA PHE A 435 -35.99 34.77 -17.66
C PHE A 435 -34.77 33.91 -17.29
N LEU A 436 -34.14 34.18 -16.15
CA LEU A 436 -33.02 33.36 -15.67
C LEU A 436 -33.54 31.96 -15.31
N PRO A 437 -32.85 30.89 -15.76
CA PRO A 437 -33.34 29.52 -15.50
C PRO A 437 -33.46 29.19 -14.01
N MET A 438 -32.65 29.83 -13.17
CA MET A 438 -32.67 29.68 -11.72
C MET A 438 -32.03 30.90 -11.05
N LEU A 439 -32.44 31.23 -9.84
CA LEU A 439 -31.81 32.31 -9.08
C LEU A 439 -30.50 31.85 -8.47
N PRO A 440 -29.47 32.73 -8.35
CA PRO A 440 -28.16 32.36 -7.75
C PRO A 440 -28.29 31.70 -6.38
N LYS A 441 -29.17 32.17 -5.51
CA LYS A 441 -29.44 31.58 -4.17
C LYS A 441 -30.02 30.17 -4.24
N GLN A 442 -30.82 29.86 -5.24
CA GLN A 442 -31.41 28.53 -5.47
C GLN A 442 -30.34 27.55 -5.96
N LEU A 443 -29.44 28.02 -6.85
CA LEU A 443 -28.32 27.24 -7.36
C LEU A 443 -27.36 26.83 -6.22
N LEU A 444 -26.98 27.78 -5.36
CA LEU A 444 -26.19 27.49 -4.19
C LEU A 444 -26.87 26.50 -3.23
N LEU A 445 -28.17 26.60 -3.08
CA LEU A 445 -28.93 25.69 -2.24
C LEU A 445 -29.02 24.27 -2.81
N ILE A 446 -29.17 24.11 -4.14
CA ILE A 446 -29.08 22.81 -4.81
C ILE A 446 -27.74 22.16 -4.50
N ASN A 447 -26.64 22.87 -4.77
CA ASN A 447 -25.32 22.34 -4.55
C ASN A 447 -25.11 21.90 -3.09
N THR A 448 -25.52 22.76 -2.12
CA THR A 448 -25.42 22.42 -0.70
C THR A 448 -26.21 21.17 -0.33
N LEU A 449 -27.44 21.03 -0.85
CA LEU A 449 -28.28 19.88 -0.54
C LEU A 449 -27.80 18.59 -1.23
N THR A 450 -27.30 18.66 -2.46
CA THR A 450 -26.80 17.49 -3.18
C THR A 450 -25.43 17.03 -2.65
N ASP A 451 -24.63 17.95 -2.15
CA ASP A 451 -23.33 17.62 -1.52
C ASP A 451 -23.47 16.80 -0.22
N LEU A 452 -24.59 16.95 0.52
CA LEU A 452 -24.78 16.23 1.79
C LEU A 452 -24.78 14.69 1.64
N PRO A 453 -25.55 14.07 0.72
CA PRO A 453 -25.44 12.63 0.44
C PRO A 453 -24.04 12.23 -0.06
N GLU A 454 -23.39 13.06 -0.88
CA GLU A 454 -22.07 12.80 -1.42
C GLU A 454 -20.99 12.75 -0.33
N MET A 455 -21.09 13.59 0.72
CA MET A 455 -20.19 13.53 1.88
C MET A 455 -20.25 12.19 2.62
N THR A 456 -21.37 11.48 2.54
CA THR A 456 -21.52 10.17 3.21
C THR A 456 -20.86 9.02 2.48
N ILE A 457 -20.34 9.24 1.25
CA ILE A 457 -19.71 8.22 0.42
C ILE A 457 -18.54 7.51 1.11
N ALA A 458 -17.86 8.20 2.01
CA ALA A 458 -16.78 7.65 2.84
C ALA A 458 -17.22 6.45 3.70
N THR A 459 -18.52 6.28 3.92
CA THR A 459 -19.08 5.17 4.69
C THR A 459 -19.72 4.09 3.82
N ASP A 460 -19.73 4.29 2.49
CA ASP A 460 -20.45 3.42 1.57
C ASP A 460 -19.74 2.11 1.29
N ASN A 461 -20.51 1.08 0.95
CA ASN A 461 -20.03 -0.25 0.63
C ASN A 461 -19.35 -0.27 -0.76
N VAL A 462 -18.19 -0.91 -0.85
CA VAL A 462 -17.40 -0.98 -2.07
C VAL A 462 -17.66 -2.30 -2.80
N ASP A 463 -17.74 -2.24 -4.14
CA ASP A 463 -17.89 -3.43 -4.98
C ASP A 463 -16.62 -4.30 -4.93
N PRO A 464 -16.74 -5.64 -4.90
CA PRO A 464 -15.60 -6.56 -4.83
C PRO A 464 -14.57 -6.36 -5.95
N ILE A 465 -15.00 -5.90 -7.12
CA ILE A 465 -14.11 -5.67 -8.26
C ILE A 465 -13.05 -4.60 -7.97
N TYR A 466 -13.38 -3.57 -7.17
CA TYR A 466 -12.41 -2.55 -6.78
C TYR A 466 -11.42 -3.03 -5.72
N ILE A 467 -11.78 -4.10 -4.99
CA ILE A 467 -10.91 -4.69 -3.96
C ILE A 467 -9.96 -5.71 -4.57
N SER A 468 -10.42 -6.49 -5.57
CA SER A 468 -9.68 -7.62 -6.13
C SER A 468 -8.46 -7.24 -6.98
N ARG A 469 -8.38 -6.01 -7.48
CA ARG A 469 -7.29 -5.55 -8.35
C ARG A 469 -6.87 -4.12 -8.00
N PRO A 470 -5.61 -3.74 -8.26
CA PRO A 470 -5.17 -2.36 -8.13
C PRO A 470 -5.85 -1.48 -9.18
N HIS A 471 -6.34 -0.33 -8.76
CA HIS A 471 -6.94 0.69 -9.63
C HIS A 471 -6.12 1.98 -9.59
N ARG A 472 -6.15 2.73 -10.71
CA ARG A 472 -5.45 4.00 -10.88
C ARG A 472 -6.39 5.06 -11.44
N TRP A 473 -6.03 6.33 -11.30
CA TRP A 473 -6.76 7.42 -11.92
C TRP A 473 -6.79 7.29 -13.44
N ASN A 474 -8.01 7.11 -14.01
CA ASN A 474 -8.23 7.03 -15.45
C ASN A 474 -9.05 8.24 -15.94
N ILE A 475 -8.37 9.32 -16.30
CA ILE A 475 -9.01 10.57 -16.74
C ILE A 475 -9.88 10.36 -17.99
N THR A 476 -9.48 9.46 -18.89
CA THR A 476 -10.26 9.15 -20.10
C THR A 476 -11.58 8.49 -19.74
N PHE A 477 -11.57 7.59 -18.76
CA PHE A 477 -12.78 6.96 -18.24
C PHE A 477 -13.69 8.00 -17.56
N ILE A 478 -13.14 8.85 -16.68
CA ILE A 478 -13.89 9.92 -15.99
C ILE A 478 -14.53 10.87 -17.01
N ARG A 479 -13.80 11.30 -18.04
CA ARG A 479 -14.35 12.16 -19.10
C ARG A 479 -15.50 11.50 -19.86
N ARG A 480 -15.39 10.22 -20.21
CA ARG A 480 -16.47 9.47 -20.87
C ARG A 480 -17.68 9.34 -19.96
N PHE A 481 -17.45 9.05 -18.68
CA PHE A 481 -18.50 8.95 -17.66
C PHE A 481 -19.27 10.27 -17.54
N MET A 482 -18.56 11.38 -17.38
CA MET A 482 -19.11 12.73 -17.35
C MET A 482 -20.01 13.03 -18.56
N LEU A 483 -19.50 12.77 -19.77
CA LEU A 483 -20.25 13.05 -20.99
C LEU A 483 -21.50 12.19 -21.12
N VAL A 484 -21.43 10.89 -20.83
CA VAL A 484 -22.58 9.99 -20.95
C VAL A 484 -23.67 10.31 -19.92
N PHE A 485 -23.30 10.37 -18.63
CA PHE A 485 -24.28 10.56 -17.57
C PHE A 485 -24.72 12.01 -17.42
N GLY A 486 -23.84 12.97 -17.68
CA GLY A 486 -24.21 14.38 -17.70
C GLY A 486 -25.16 14.72 -18.84
N THR A 487 -24.95 14.19 -20.06
CA THR A 487 -25.89 14.38 -21.17
C THR A 487 -27.23 13.68 -20.88
N LEU A 488 -27.21 12.50 -20.25
CA LEU A 488 -28.43 11.83 -19.82
C LEU A 488 -29.23 12.70 -18.84
N SER A 489 -28.56 13.25 -17.81
CA SER A 489 -29.20 14.16 -16.84
C SER A 489 -29.83 15.35 -17.53
N SER A 490 -29.10 16.03 -18.42
CA SER A 490 -29.61 17.20 -19.14
C SER A 490 -30.81 16.88 -20.03
N LEU A 491 -30.87 15.68 -20.60
CA LEU A 491 -32.06 15.27 -21.37
C LEU A 491 -33.33 15.24 -20.51
N PHE A 492 -33.22 14.79 -19.27
CA PHE A 492 -34.32 14.75 -18.32
C PHE A 492 -34.67 16.15 -17.78
N ASP A 493 -33.69 17.02 -17.54
CA ASP A 493 -33.92 18.43 -17.23
C ASP A 493 -34.71 19.11 -18.35
N ILE A 494 -34.31 18.95 -19.61
CA ILE A 494 -35.00 19.50 -20.78
C ILE A 494 -36.42 18.93 -20.86
N THR A 495 -36.61 17.66 -20.58
CA THR A 495 -37.96 17.04 -20.53
C THR A 495 -38.80 17.72 -19.46
N THR A 496 -38.23 18.00 -18.29
CA THR A 496 -38.89 18.75 -17.20
C THR A 496 -39.27 20.17 -17.65
N PHE A 497 -38.37 20.87 -18.37
CA PHE A 497 -38.68 22.20 -18.91
C PHE A 497 -39.85 22.18 -19.86
N VAL A 498 -39.88 21.23 -20.80
CA VAL A 498 -41.00 21.07 -21.75
C VAL A 498 -42.29 20.77 -21.04
N ILE A 499 -42.28 19.94 -20.00
CA ILE A 499 -43.48 19.60 -19.23
C ILE A 499 -43.97 20.81 -18.40
N LEU A 500 -43.06 21.48 -17.69
CA LEU A 500 -43.43 22.64 -16.87
C LEU A 500 -43.97 23.80 -17.73
N LEU A 501 -43.30 24.16 -18.82
CA LEU A 501 -43.67 25.27 -19.67
C LEU A 501 -44.82 24.92 -20.63
N GLY A 502 -44.80 23.75 -21.23
CA GLY A 502 -45.78 23.34 -22.26
C GLY A 502 -47.06 22.81 -21.68
N ILE A 503 -47.04 21.92 -20.70
CA ILE A 503 -48.21 21.26 -20.12
C ILE A 503 -48.79 22.09 -18.97
N PHE A 504 -47.94 22.46 -18.00
CA PHE A 504 -48.38 23.18 -16.81
C PHE A 504 -48.41 24.71 -17.00
N LYS A 505 -47.90 25.23 -18.14
CA LYS A 505 -47.80 26.67 -18.45
C LYS A 505 -47.22 27.45 -17.27
N ALA A 506 -46.15 26.90 -16.68
CA ALA A 506 -45.51 27.45 -15.50
C ALA A 506 -44.99 28.86 -15.77
N ASP A 507 -45.28 29.78 -14.86
CA ASP A 507 -44.60 31.07 -14.79
C ASP A 507 -43.14 30.89 -14.26
N GLU A 508 -42.39 31.96 -14.18
CA GLU A 508 -41.01 31.95 -13.71
C GLU A 508 -40.83 31.29 -12.34
N GLN A 509 -41.73 31.64 -11.38
CA GLN A 509 -41.61 31.15 -10.01
C GLN A 509 -41.96 29.66 -9.88
N LEU A 510 -43.00 29.22 -10.59
CA LEU A 510 -43.36 27.80 -10.65
C LEU A 510 -42.30 26.97 -11.37
N PHE A 511 -41.70 27.51 -12.43
CA PHE A 511 -40.61 26.88 -13.14
C PHE A 511 -39.42 26.69 -12.21
N HIS A 512 -38.98 27.74 -11.49
CA HIS A 512 -37.89 27.67 -10.52
C HIS A 512 -38.17 26.63 -9.42
N SER A 513 -39.37 26.64 -8.84
CA SER A 513 -39.77 25.69 -7.78
C SER A 513 -39.79 24.25 -8.28
N GLY A 514 -40.37 24.03 -9.47
CA GLY A 514 -40.50 22.69 -10.06
C GLY A 514 -39.13 22.11 -10.46
N TRP A 515 -38.31 22.90 -11.14
CA TRP A 515 -36.98 22.43 -11.53
C TRP A 515 -36.05 22.24 -10.33
N PHE A 516 -36.13 23.09 -9.31
CA PHE A 516 -35.37 22.90 -8.05
C PHE A 516 -35.66 21.54 -7.42
N VAL A 517 -36.94 21.16 -7.27
CA VAL A 517 -37.31 19.87 -6.68
C VAL A 517 -36.86 18.71 -7.57
N GLU A 518 -37.09 18.81 -8.87
CA GLU A 518 -36.71 17.78 -9.83
C GLU A 518 -35.17 17.56 -9.82
N SER A 519 -34.40 18.63 -9.92
CA SER A 519 -32.95 18.59 -9.97
C SER A 519 -32.35 17.93 -8.72
N ILE A 520 -32.89 18.19 -7.53
CA ILE A 520 -32.38 17.53 -6.31
C ILE A 520 -32.83 16.07 -6.28
N ILE A 521 -34.07 15.73 -6.58
CA ILE A 521 -34.58 14.36 -6.55
C ILE A 521 -33.83 13.50 -7.59
N SER A 522 -33.63 14.01 -8.80
CA SER A 522 -32.85 13.29 -9.84
C SER A 522 -31.39 13.10 -9.44
N ALA A 523 -30.77 14.14 -8.88
CA ALA A 523 -29.37 14.05 -8.42
C ALA A 523 -29.17 12.99 -7.31
N ILE A 524 -30.04 13.00 -6.27
CA ILE A 524 -29.91 12.03 -5.18
C ILE A 524 -30.26 10.60 -5.60
N LEU A 525 -31.16 10.41 -6.55
CA LEU A 525 -31.45 9.09 -7.12
C LEU A 525 -30.28 8.57 -7.95
N VAL A 526 -29.63 9.43 -8.72
CA VAL A 526 -28.45 9.07 -9.50
C VAL A 526 -27.27 8.71 -8.59
N VAL A 527 -27.10 9.40 -7.47
CA VAL A 527 -26.11 9.01 -6.45
C VAL A 527 -26.31 7.54 -6.03
N LEU A 528 -27.56 7.12 -5.76
CA LEU A 528 -27.86 5.74 -5.39
C LEU A 528 -27.60 4.72 -6.54
N VAL A 529 -27.75 5.14 -7.80
CA VAL A 529 -27.49 4.29 -8.97
C VAL A 529 -26.01 4.20 -9.27
N LEU A 530 -25.29 5.34 -9.31
CA LEU A 530 -23.90 5.42 -9.80
C LEU A 530 -22.85 5.02 -8.76
N ARG A 531 -23.23 4.90 -7.48
CA ARG A 531 -22.32 4.47 -6.41
C ARG A 531 -21.77 3.05 -6.58
N THR A 532 -22.38 2.24 -7.42
CA THR A 532 -22.02 0.83 -7.64
C THR A 532 -22.08 0.49 -9.12
N GLN A 533 -21.16 -0.38 -9.57
CA GLN A 533 -21.22 -0.98 -10.92
C GLN A 533 -22.26 -2.11 -11.00
N GLN A 534 -22.60 -2.69 -9.85
CA GLN A 534 -23.54 -3.80 -9.78
C GLN A 534 -24.98 -3.33 -10.07
N PRO A 535 -25.83 -4.24 -10.55
CA PRO A 535 -27.27 -3.97 -10.66
C PRO A 535 -27.87 -3.58 -9.31
N ILE A 536 -28.90 -2.73 -9.36
CA ILE A 536 -29.66 -2.32 -8.18
C ILE A 536 -30.07 -3.56 -7.35
N GLY A 537 -29.92 -3.46 -6.03
CA GLY A 537 -30.25 -4.53 -5.07
C GLY A 537 -29.14 -5.52 -4.76
N LYS A 538 -28.00 -5.53 -5.51
CA LYS A 538 -26.85 -6.40 -5.18
C LYS A 538 -25.86 -5.78 -4.21
N ASN A 539 -25.67 -4.47 -4.27
CA ASN A 539 -24.82 -3.72 -3.34
C ASN A 539 -25.68 -2.64 -2.67
N HIS A 540 -25.93 -2.79 -1.37
CA HIS A 540 -26.76 -1.85 -0.61
C HIS A 540 -25.96 -0.61 -0.19
N PRO A 541 -26.56 0.61 -0.23
CA PRO A 541 -25.92 1.80 0.31
C PRO A 541 -25.72 1.67 1.81
N SER A 542 -24.79 2.40 2.36
CA SER A 542 -24.63 2.50 3.82
C SER A 542 -25.91 3.12 4.43
N VAL A 543 -26.20 2.73 5.66
CA VAL A 543 -27.36 3.28 6.40
C VAL A 543 -27.27 4.80 6.50
N THR A 544 -26.09 5.33 6.76
CA THR A 544 -25.85 6.78 6.83
C THR A 544 -26.21 7.47 5.51
N MET A 545 -25.75 6.92 4.38
CA MET A 545 -26.02 7.45 3.06
C MET A 545 -27.53 7.44 2.76
N LEU A 546 -28.20 6.34 3.06
CA LEU A 546 -29.64 6.20 2.84
C LEU A 546 -30.44 7.22 3.66
N LEU A 547 -30.12 7.35 4.95
CA LEU A 547 -30.81 8.30 5.84
C LEU A 547 -30.63 9.75 5.40
N VAL A 548 -29.41 10.15 5.03
CA VAL A 548 -29.13 11.52 4.56
C VAL A 548 -29.82 11.77 3.22
N THR A 549 -29.85 10.81 2.31
CA THR A 549 -30.53 10.90 1.02
C THR A 549 -32.03 11.12 1.22
N ILE A 550 -32.66 10.34 2.11
CA ILE A 550 -34.08 10.50 2.45
C ILE A 550 -34.33 11.87 3.08
N LEU A 551 -33.52 12.32 4.01
CA LEU A 551 -33.63 13.62 4.66
C LEU A 551 -33.58 14.75 3.63
N VAL A 552 -32.63 14.71 2.71
CA VAL A 552 -32.49 15.72 1.64
C VAL A 552 -33.70 15.71 0.71
N ALA A 553 -34.22 14.52 0.34
CA ALA A 553 -35.43 14.41 -0.44
C ALA A 553 -36.65 15.10 0.25
N VAL A 554 -36.82 14.83 1.53
CA VAL A 554 -37.91 15.44 2.34
C VAL A 554 -37.75 16.95 2.39
N ILE A 555 -36.54 17.46 2.63
CA ILE A 555 -36.24 18.90 2.65
C ILE A 555 -36.56 19.53 1.28
N ALA A 556 -36.07 18.93 0.18
CA ALA A 556 -36.29 19.45 -1.17
C ALA A 556 -37.78 19.56 -1.53
N ILE A 557 -38.59 18.54 -1.19
CA ILE A 557 -40.05 18.52 -1.44
C ILE A 557 -40.76 19.53 -0.55
N TYR A 558 -40.36 19.67 0.71
CA TYR A 558 -41.02 20.55 1.68
C TYR A 558 -40.70 22.04 1.44
N LEU A 559 -39.52 22.36 0.94
CA LEU A 559 -38.99 23.73 0.88
C LEU A 559 -39.89 24.71 0.13
N PRO A 560 -40.51 24.39 -1.05
CA PRO A 560 -41.45 25.26 -1.73
C PRO A 560 -42.74 25.58 -0.94
N TYR A 561 -43.06 24.76 0.05
CA TYR A 561 -44.23 24.93 0.92
C TYR A 561 -43.90 25.56 2.29
N SER A 562 -42.61 25.80 2.53
CA SER A 562 -42.11 26.29 3.81
C SER A 562 -42.35 27.80 4.01
N PRO A 563 -42.33 28.31 5.26
CA PRO A 563 -42.43 29.75 5.53
C PRO A 563 -41.34 30.60 4.89
N ILE A 564 -40.20 29.99 4.56
CA ILE A 564 -39.03 30.66 3.93
C ILE A 564 -39.07 30.60 2.39
N ALA A 565 -40.05 29.92 1.79
CA ALA A 565 -40.17 29.74 0.35
C ALA A 565 -40.07 31.08 -0.41
N GLY A 566 -40.84 32.10 0.02
CA GLY A 566 -40.84 33.43 -0.59
C GLY A 566 -39.49 34.13 -0.56
N ILE A 567 -38.72 33.98 0.52
CA ILE A 567 -37.36 34.53 0.63
C ILE A 567 -36.42 33.89 -0.42
N LEU A 568 -36.63 32.60 -0.67
CA LEU A 568 -35.85 31.83 -1.64
C LEU A 568 -36.35 31.99 -3.08
N GLY A 569 -37.53 32.63 -3.29
CA GLY A 569 -38.17 32.80 -4.59
C GLY A 569 -38.89 31.55 -5.07
N PHE A 570 -39.40 30.73 -4.15
CA PHE A 570 -40.20 29.56 -4.42
C PHE A 570 -41.69 29.83 -4.16
N ILE A 571 -42.53 29.08 -4.85
CA ILE A 571 -43.98 29.02 -4.61
C ILE A 571 -44.41 27.56 -4.47
N PRO A 572 -45.54 27.28 -3.79
CA PRO A 572 -46.08 25.94 -3.71
C PRO A 572 -46.38 25.34 -5.09
N ILE A 573 -45.87 24.10 -5.30
CA ILE A 573 -46.03 23.39 -6.57
C ILE A 573 -47.40 22.70 -6.58
N PRO A 574 -48.23 22.86 -7.63
CA PRO A 574 -49.48 22.08 -7.76
C PRO A 574 -49.19 20.58 -7.71
N TRP A 575 -50.09 19.81 -7.05
CA TRP A 575 -49.88 18.36 -6.87
C TRP A 575 -49.73 17.59 -8.19
N THR A 576 -50.42 18.07 -9.27
CA THR A 576 -50.32 17.49 -10.62
C THR A 576 -48.93 17.68 -11.22
N ALA A 577 -48.32 18.86 -11.02
CA ALA A 577 -46.96 19.14 -11.46
C ALA A 577 -45.94 18.32 -10.62
N MET A 578 -46.17 18.20 -9.32
CA MET A 578 -45.35 17.36 -8.45
C MET A 578 -45.39 15.89 -8.88
N LEU A 579 -46.56 15.36 -9.22
CA LEU A 579 -46.70 14.00 -9.77
C LEU A 579 -45.91 13.82 -11.07
N GLY A 580 -45.96 14.84 -11.96
CA GLY A 580 -45.18 14.85 -13.19
C GLY A 580 -43.66 14.76 -12.91
N ILE A 581 -43.17 15.54 -11.95
CA ILE A 581 -41.77 15.51 -11.50
C ILE A 581 -41.39 14.12 -10.98
N PHE A 582 -42.22 13.50 -10.15
CA PHE A 582 -41.93 12.14 -9.67
C PHE A 582 -41.90 11.10 -10.78
N VAL A 583 -42.79 11.18 -11.77
CA VAL A 583 -42.78 10.28 -12.92
C VAL A 583 -41.49 10.45 -13.71
N ILE A 584 -41.04 11.69 -13.96
CA ILE A 584 -39.78 11.97 -14.65
C ILE A 584 -38.61 11.37 -13.86
N ALA A 585 -38.54 11.59 -12.54
CA ALA A 585 -37.51 11.09 -11.68
C ALA A 585 -37.41 9.54 -11.67
N ILE A 586 -38.57 8.84 -11.67
CA ILE A 586 -38.62 7.38 -11.75
C ILE A 586 -38.11 6.90 -13.11
N VAL A 587 -38.55 7.53 -14.22
CA VAL A 587 -38.07 7.15 -15.56
C VAL A 587 -36.58 7.40 -15.67
N TYR A 588 -36.09 8.53 -15.14
CA TYR A 588 -34.65 8.82 -15.09
C TYR A 588 -33.84 7.78 -14.31
N PHE A 589 -34.35 7.35 -13.15
CA PHE A 589 -33.72 6.30 -12.35
C PHE A 589 -33.47 5.01 -13.15
N PHE A 590 -34.49 4.52 -13.87
CA PHE A 590 -34.38 3.33 -14.71
C PHE A 590 -33.51 3.57 -15.95
N ALA A 591 -33.56 4.74 -16.55
CA ALA A 591 -32.71 5.12 -17.68
C ALA A 591 -31.25 5.19 -17.27
N ALA A 592 -30.93 5.74 -16.08
CA ALA A 592 -29.60 5.79 -15.53
C ALA A 592 -29.05 4.38 -15.23
N GLU A 593 -29.88 3.49 -14.65
CA GLU A 593 -29.49 2.09 -14.39
C GLU A 593 -29.22 1.33 -15.71
N TYR A 594 -30.06 1.50 -16.71
CA TYR A 594 -29.86 0.88 -18.04
C TYR A 594 -28.57 1.39 -18.68
N THR A 595 -28.36 2.72 -18.69
CA THR A 595 -27.16 3.35 -19.25
C THR A 595 -25.91 2.91 -18.52
N LYS A 596 -25.95 2.80 -17.17
CA LYS A 596 -24.87 2.28 -16.34
C LYS A 596 -24.46 0.88 -16.77
N ARG A 597 -25.41 -0.05 -16.89
CA ARG A 597 -25.12 -1.43 -17.33
C ARG A 597 -24.44 -1.48 -18.69
N ARG A 598 -24.95 -0.70 -19.67
CA ARG A 598 -24.34 -0.60 -21.00
C ARG A 598 -22.96 0.05 -20.98
N PHE A 599 -22.77 1.06 -20.16
CA PHE A 599 -21.49 1.76 -20.02
C PHE A 599 -20.40 0.84 -19.48
N TYR A 600 -20.63 0.13 -18.37
CA TYR A 600 -19.65 -0.78 -17.78
C TYR A 600 -19.42 -2.08 -18.58
N GLN A 601 -20.35 -2.48 -19.45
CA GLN A 601 -20.09 -3.54 -20.44
C GLN A 601 -19.08 -3.11 -21.50
N LYS A 602 -19.04 -1.82 -21.84
CA LYS A 602 -18.19 -1.28 -22.91
C LYS A 602 -16.87 -0.72 -22.36
N TYR A 603 -16.89 -0.15 -21.19
CA TYR A 603 -15.74 0.53 -20.59
C TYR A 603 -15.48 -0.01 -19.19
N GLN A 604 -14.20 -0.31 -18.89
CA GLN A 604 -13.76 -0.68 -17.55
C GLN A 604 -13.00 0.51 -16.94
N PRO A 605 -13.14 0.75 -15.62
CA PRO A 605 -12.49 1.85 -14.90
C PRO A 605 -10.99 1.74 -14.81
#